data_bff378e4e301f50a48207e0c6ce236fd
#
_entry.id   bff378e4e301f50a48207e0c6ce236fd
#
_cell.length_a   1.000
_cell.length_b   1.000
_cell.length_c   1.000
_cell.angle_alpha   90.00
_cell.angle_beta   90.00
_cell.angle_gamma   90.00
#
_symmetry.space_group_name_H-M   'P 1'
#
loop_
_entity.id
_entity.type
_entity.pdbx_description
1 polymer ?
#
loop_
_entity_poly.entity_id
_entity_poly.type
_entity_poly.pdbx_seq_one_letter_code
_entity_poly.pdbx_strand_id
1 'polypeptide(L)'
;MKTKIIGLTYDLRSSYRAMGFSEEETAEFDKEETIEALEEAIQQCGYKTRKIGNIYELTQCLAAGERWDLVFNIAEGMSGACRESQVPALLDAYRIPYTFANPLTLAITLDKAYTKMV
;
A
#
# COMPACT_ATOMS: atom_id res chain seq x y z
N MET A 1 -7.76 -24.29 -5.40
CA MET A 1 -7.70 -23.32 -4.30
C MET A 1 -7.89 -21.92 -4.82
N LYS A 2 -8.61 -21.12 -4.05
CA LYS A 2 -8.86 -19.72 -4.43
C LYS A 2 -7.60 -18.90 -4.26
N THR A 3 -7.22 -18.14 -5.29
CA THR A 3 -6.07 -17.25 -5.22
C THR A 3 -6.34 -16.12 -4.22
N LYS A 4 -5.37 -15.88 -3.34
CA LYS A 4 -5.49 -14.80 -2.36
C LYS A 4 -5.28 -13.44 -3.01
N ILE A 5 -5.97 -12.45 -2.48
CA ILE A 5 -5.88 -11.06 -2.94
C ILE A 5 -5.10 -10.25 -1.91
N ILE A 6 -4.04 -9.62 -2.37
CA ILE A 6 -3.21 -8.72 -1.55
C ILE A 6 -3.58 -7.29 -1.90
N GLY A 7 -4.10 -6.56 -0.92
CA GLY A 7 -4.35 -5.14 -1.07
C GLY A 7 -3.06 -4.36 -0.86
N LEU A 8 -2.90 -3.26 -1.60
CA LEU A 8 -1.73 -2.40 -1.47
C LEU A 8 -2.17 -1.02 -0.99
N THR A 9 -1.66 -0.61 0.17
CA THR A 9 -1.87 0.74 0.67
C THR A 9 -0.57 1.53 0.60
N TYR A 10 -0.64 2.72 0.06
CA TYR A 10 0.53 3.53 -0.24
C TYR A 10 0.14 5.00 -0.37
N ASP A 11 1.13 5.87 -0.32
CA ASP A 11 0.94 7.31 -0.53
C ASP A 11 1.59 7.69 -1.85
N LEU A 12 0.76 8.04 -2.84
CA LEU A 12 1.24 8.51 -4.13
C LEU A 12 1.38 10.02 -4.13
N ARG A 13 2.53 10.49 -4.60
CA ARG A 13 2.79 11.91 -4.75
C ARG A 13 1.72 12.59 -5.61
N SER A 14 1.38 11.98 -6.76
CA SER A 14 0.39 12.53 -7.68
C SER A 14 -1.00 12.66 -7.05
N SER A 15 -1.40 11.68 -6.24
CA SER A 15 -2.71 11.71 -5.58
C SER A 15 -2.84 12.89 -4.63
N TYR A 16 -1.81 13.12 -3.80
CA TYR A 16 -1.83 14.24 -2.86
C TYR A 16 -1.69 15.58 -3.57
N ARG A 17 -0.91 15.63 -4.66
CA ARG A 17 -0.84 16.84 -5.48
C ARG A 17 -2.20 17.21 -6.05
N ALA A 18 -2.97 16.23 -6.48
CA ALA A 18 -4.32 16.43 -6.99
C ALA A 18 -5.27 16.95 -5.90
N MET A 19 -4.98 16.65 -4.63
CA MET A 19 -5.76 17.15 -3.49
C MET A 19 -5.35 18.56 -3.06
N GLY A 20 -4.33 19.14 -3.69
CA GLY A 20 -3.88 20.50 -3.40
C GLY A 20 -2.59 20.64 -2.58
N PHE A 21 -1.97 19.53 -2.19
CA PHE A 21 -0.70 19.57 -1.47
C PHE A 21 0.44 19.96 -2.40
N SER A 22 1.45 20.64 -1.85
CA SER A 22 2.58 21.15 -2.63
C SER A 22 3.56 20.04 -3.02
N GLU A 23 4.44 20.37 -3.96
CA GLU A 23 5.52 19.49 -4.36
C GLU A 23 6.45 19.15 -3.19
N GLU A 24 6.75 20.14 -2.35
CA GLU A 24 7.59 19.93 -1.17
C GLU A 24 6.93 19.01 -0.16
N GLU A 25 5.63 19.19 0.08
CA GLU A 25 4.88 18.37 1.04
C GLU A 25 4.80 16.92 0.63
N THR A 26 4.85 16.64 -0.68
CA THR A 26 4.69 15.29 -1.23
C THR A 26 5.99 14.68 -1.74
N ALA A 27 7.12 15.37 -1.56
CA ALA A 27 8.40 14.98 -2.14
C ALA A 27 8.88 13.58 -1.73
N GLU A 28 8.55 13.15 -0.51
CA GLU A 28 8.97 11.84 0.01
C GLU A 28 8.01 10.70 -0.32
N PHE A 29 6.87 11.01 -0.91
CA PHE A 29 5.90 9.98 -1.26
C PHE A 29 6.31 9.23 -2.51
N ASP A 30 5.74 8.04 -2.68
CA ASP A 30 6.09 7.12 -3.75
C ASP A 30 5.64 7.61 -5.11
N LYS A 31 6.37 7.16 -6.12
CA LYS A 31 6.00 7.35 -7.53
C LYS A 31 5.25 6.12 -8.01
N GLU A 32 4.50 6.30 -9.08
CA GLU A 32 3.71 5.21 -9.67
C GLU A 32 4.56 4.01 -10.06
N GLU A 33 5.78 4.26 -10.60
CA GLU A 33 6.69 3.18 -11.01
C GLU A 33 7.06 2.26 -9.83
N THR A 34 7.23 2.84 -8.64
CA THR A 34 7.55 2.06 -7.43
C THR A 34 6.39 1.13 -7.07
N ILE A 35 5.17 1.65 -7.14
CA ILE A 35 3.97 0.87 -6.81
C ILE A 35 3.74 -0.23 -7.85
N GLU A 36 3.94 0.08 -9.12
CA GLU A 36 3.81 -0.91 -10.19
C GLU A 36 4.83 -2.03 -10.06
N ALA A 37 6.07 -1.69 -9.71
CA ALA A 37 7.12 -2.68 -9.49
C ALA A 37 6.78 -3.60 -8.31
N LEU A 38 6.25 -3.04 -7.23
CA LEU A 38 5.81 -3.81 -6.06
C LEU A 38 4.66 -4.73 -6.42
N GLU A 39 3.67 -4.22 -7.14
CA GLU A 39 2.53 -5.01 -7.59
C GLU A 39 2.98 -6.18 -8.45
N GLU A 40 3.85 -5.92 -9.42
CA GLU A 40 4.38 -6.95 -10.29
C GLU A 40 5.13 -8.02 -9.49
N ALA A 41 5.94 -7.61 -8.53
CA ALA A 41 6.67 -8.54 -7.67
C ALA A 41 5.73 -9.46 -6.89
N ILE A 42 4.65 -8.91 -6.35
CA ILE A 42 3.66 -9.68 -5.61
C ILE A 42 2.92 -10.65 -6.54
N GLN A 43 2.57 -10.20 -7.74
CA GLN A 43 1.92 -11.04 -8.74
C GLN A 43 2.82 -12.20 -9.18
N GLN A 44 4.13 -11.97 -9.29
CA GLN A 44 5.10 -13.02 -9.60
C GLN A 44 5.15 -14.10 -8.53
N CYS A 45 4.76 -13.75 -7.30
CA CYS A 45 4.67 -14.73 -6.21
C CYS A 45 3.34 -15.54 -6.23
N GLY A 46 2.48 -15.29 -7.20
CA GLY A 46 1.24 -16.05 -7.38
C GLY A 46 -0.01 -15.45 -6.76
N TYR A 47 0.05 -14.20 -6.33
CA TYR A 47 -1.10 -13.53 -5.72
C TYR A 47 -1.77 -12.57 -6.69
N LYS A 48 -3.04 -12.30 -6.47
CA LYS A 48 -3.74 -11.19 -7.12
C LYS A 48 -3.50 -9.93 -6.29
N THR A 49 -3.49 -8.78 -6.94
CA THR A 49 -3.27 -7.51 -6.27
C THR A 49 -4.46 -6.58 -6.47
N ARG A 50 -4.66 -5.70 -5.48
CA ARG A 50 -5.64 -4.62 -5.55
C ARG A 50 -4.95 -3.35 -5.06
N LYS A 51 -4.74 -2.41 -5.94
CA LYS A 51 -4.16 -1.10 -5.58
C LYS A 51 -5.23 -0.29 -4.86
N ILE A 52 -5.10 -0.15 -3.56
CA ILE A 52 -6.06 0.58 -2.73
C ILE A 52 -5.71 2.07 -2.71
N GLY A 53 -4.51 2.38 -2.29
CA GLY A 53 -4.03 3.75 -2.22
C GLY A 53 -3.82 4.23 -0.80
N ASN A 54 -4.13 5.50 -0.55
CA ASN A 54 -3.92 6.16 0.74
C ASN A 54 -5.08 5.92 1.70
N ILE A 55 -4.98 6.53 2.90
CA ILE A 55 -6.02 6.37 3.94
C ILE A 55 -7.42 6.77 3.45
N TYR A 56 -7.51 7.80 2.63
CA TYR A 56 -8.81 8.27 2.14
C TYR A 56 -9.43 7.26 1.18
N GLU A 57 -8.62 6.70 0.28
CA GLU A 57 -9.06 5.67 -0.66
C GLU A 57 -9.38 4.36 0.06
N LEU A 58 -8.60 4.00 1.07
CA LEU A 58 -8.86 2.83 1.91
C LEU A 58 -10.22 2.95 2.60
N THR A 59 -10.51 4.11 3.17
CA THR A 59 -11.78 4.36 3.83
C THR A 59 -12.94 4.16 2.86
N GLN A 60 -12.82 4.67 1.65
CA GLN A 60 -13.85 4.52 0.61
C GLN A 60 -14.06 3.05 0.22
N CYS A 61 -12.97 2.30 0.05
CA CYS A 61 -13.04 0.88 -0.28
C CYS A 61 -13.73 0.07 0.82
N LEU A 62 -13.38 0.32 2.06
CA LEU A 62 -13.98 -0.37 3.20
C LEU A 62 -15.47 -0.04 3.34
N ALA A 63 -15.83 1.22 3.13
CA ALA A 63 -17.22 1.67 3.17
C ALA A 63 -18.05 1.02 2.04
N ALA A 64 -17.43 0.75 0.90
CA ALA A 64 -18.07 0.06 -0.22
C ALA A 64 -18.17 -1.45 -0.02
N GLY A 65 -17.61 -1.98 1.06
CA GLY A 65 -17.66 -3.40 1.37
C GLY A 65 -16.52 -4.24 0.84
N GLU A 66 -15.48 -3.63 0.28
CA GLU A 66 -14.32 -4.37 -0.20
C GLU A 66 -13.53 -4.97 0.96
N ARG A 67 -12.99 -6.17 0.73
CA ARG A 67 -12.14 -6.87 1.71
C ARG A 67 -11.04 -7.63 0.96
N TRP A 68 -9.91 -7.82 1.64
CA TRP A 68 -8.74 -8.49 1.06
C TRP A 68 -8.19 -9.49 2.07
N ASP A 69 -7.46 -10.49 1.58
CA ASP A 69 -6.88 -11.52 2.44
C ASP A 69 -5.73 -10.99 3.29
N LEU A 70 -4.98 -10.04 2.74
CA LEU A 70 -3.87 -9.39 3.42
C LEU A 70 -3.66 -8.02 2.79
N VAL A 71 -3.24 -7.05 3.56
CA VAL A 71 -2.85 -5.73 3.04
C VAL A 71 -1.35 -5.53 3.22
N PHE A 72 -0.68 -5.20 2.13
CA PHE A 72 0.73 -4.81 2.15
C PHE A 72 0.76 -3.29 2.28
N ASN A 73 1.13 -2.82 3.47
CA ASN A 73 1.02 -1.40 3.80
C ASN A 73 2.36 -0.68 3.79
N ILE A 74 2.49 0.31 2.92
CA ILE A 74 3.62 1.23 2.92
C ILE A 74 3.16 2.69 3.07
N ALA A 75 1.88 2.90 3.38
CA ALA A 75 1.33 4.24 3.57
C ALA A 75 1.78 4.84 4.89
N GLU A 76 2.20 6.10 4.85
CA GLU A 76 2.62 6.85 6.04
C GLU A 76 1.61 7.89 6.49
N GLY A 77 0.69 8.26 5.61
CA GLY A 77 -0.29 9.30 5.88
C GLY A 77 0.28 10.70 5.71
N MET A 78 -0.59 11.69 5.65
CA MET A 78 -0.22 13.08 5.35
C MET A 78 -0.36 14.01 6.54
N SER A 79 -1.35 13.83 7.37
CA SER A 79 -1.64 14.76 8.45
C SER A 79 -2.00 14.06 9.76
N GLY A 80 -1.72 14.71 10.86
CA GLY A 80 -1.98 14.19 12.19
C GLY A 80 -0.71 13.71 12.89
N ALA A 81 -0.71 13.73 14.21
CA ALA A 81 0.46 13.35 15.02
C ALA A 81 0.80 11.86 14.89
N CYS A 82 -0.19 11.02 14.60
CA CYS A 82 -0.02 9.58 14.46
C CYS A 82 -0.36 9.12 13.04
N ARG A 83 0.05 9.90 12.04
CA ARG A 83 -0.31 9.66 10.65
C ARG A 83 0.08 8.26 10.13
N GLU A 84 1.22 7.76 10.55
CA GLU A 84 1.74 6.45 10.13
C GLU A 84 0.92 5.28 10.71
N SER A 85 0.14 5.54 11.74
CA SER A 85 -0.71 4.53 12.39
C SER A 85 -2.14 4.52 11.86
N GLN A 86 -2.51 5.45 10.98
CA GLN A 86 -3.89 5.57 10.49
C GLN A 86 -4.35 4.34 9.72
N VAL A 87 -3.56 3.88 8.77
CA VAL A 87 -3.90 2.71 7.97
C VAL A 87 -3.93 1.43 8.83
N PRO A 88 -2.88 1.14 9.63
CA PRO A 88 -2.92 -0.01 10.52
C PRO A 88 -4.11 -0.01 11.48
N ALA A 89 -4.42 1.13 12.09
CA ALA A 89 -5.54 1.22 13.02
C ALA A 89 -6.88 0.93 12.34
N LEU A 90 -7.07 1.44 11.13
CA LEU A 90 -8.29 1.20 10.38
C LEU A 90 -8.42 -0.27 9.98
N LEU A 91 -7.32 -0.88 9.52
CA LEU A 91 -7.32 -2.29 9.16
C LEU A 91 -7.58 -3.18 10.38
N ASP A 92 -7.02 -2.84 11.54
CA ASP A 92 -7.30 -3.54 12.80
C ASP A 92 -8.79 -3.48 13.14
N ALA A 93 -9.41 -2.32 12.97
CA ALA A 93 -10.83 -2.15 13.26
C ALA A 93 -11.71 -3.07 12.39
N TYR A 94 -11.29 -3.33 11.17
CA TYR A 94 -12.01 -4.21 10.23
C TYR A 94 -11.48 -5.65 10.26
N ARG A 95 -10.54 -5.95 11.14
CA ARG A 95 -9.94 -7.29 11.32
C ARG A 95 -9.30 -7.82 10.04
N ILE A 96 -8.65 -6.95 9.29
CA ILE A 96 -7.94 -7.30 8.07
C ILE A 96 -6.45 -7.40 8.41
N PRO A 97 -5.80 -8.56 8.18
CA PRO A 97 -4.37 -8.68 8.43
C PRO A 97 -3.56 -7.82 7.48
N TYR A 98 -2.44 -7.30 7.96
CA TYR A 98 -1.56 -6.45 7.16
C TYR A 98 -0.11 -6.70 7.53
N THR A 99 0.78 -6.37 6.57
CA THR A 99 2.22 -6.34 6.81
C THR A 99 2.63 -4.89 6.94
N PHE A 100 3.58 -4.65 7.85
CA PHE A 100 4.16 -3.32 8.02
C PHE A 100 5.43 -3.26 7.18
N ALA A 101 5.44 -2.43 6.15
CA ALA A 101 6.58 -2.31 5.26
C ALA A 101 7.23 -0.94 5.40
N ASN A 102 8.49 -0.93 5.86
CA ASN A 102 9.35 0.24 5.79
C ASN A 102 10.23 0.12 4.54
N PRO A 103 11.04 1.13 4.21
CA PRO A 103 11.89 1.07 3.01
C PRO A 103 12.81 -0.16 2.95
N LEU A 104 13.33 -0.59 4.10
CA LEU A 104 14.20 -1.77 4.16
C LEU A 104 13.41 -3.04 3.86
N THR A 105 12.24 -3.19 4.47
CA THR A 105 11.35 -4.34 4.24
C THR A 105 10.94 -4.41 2.77
N LEU A 106 10.62 -3.25 2.17
CA LEU A 106 10.25 -3.17 0.77
C LEU A 106 11.40 -3.63 -0.14
N ALA A 107 12.63 -3.18 0.14
CA ALA A 107 13.81 -3.57 -0.64
C ALA A 107 14.04 -5.08 -0.58
N ILE A 108 13.94 -5.68 0.61
CA ILE A 108 14.10 -7.12 0.80
C ILE A 108 13.02 -7.89 0.05
N THR A 109 11.79 -7.42 0.10
CA THR A 109 10.66 -8.05 -0.60
C THR A 109 10.87 -8.05 -2.11
N LEU A 110 11.32 -6.93 -2.67
CA LEU A 110 11.59 -6.81 -4.10
C LEU A 110 12.75 -7.73 -4.50
N ASP A 111 13.83 -7.79 -3.72
CA ASP A 111 14.96 -8.67 -3.98
C ASP A 111 14.54 -10.13 -4.01
N LYS A 112 13.72 -10.57 -3.05
CA LYS A 112 13.22 -11.94 -3.01
C LYS A 112 12.38 -12.28 -4.22
N ALA A 113 11.54 -11.35 -4.67
CA ALA A 113 10.71 -11.54 -5.85
C ALA A 113 11.57 -11.68 -7.11
N TYR A 114 12.56 -10.82 -7.27
CA TYR A 114 13.49 -10.90 -8.41
C TYR A 114 14.30 -12.20 -8.38
N THR A 115 14.73 -12.62 -7.21
CA THR A 115 15.45 -13.89 -7.05
C THR A 115 14.61 -15.07 -7.51
N LYS A 116 13.33 -15.05 -7.24
CA LYS A 116 12.40 -16.11 -7.67
C LYS A 116 12.17 -16.15 -9.18
N MET A 117 12.39 -15.03 -9.86
CA MET A 117 12.22 -14.93 -11.31
C MET A 117 13.40 -15.50 -12.10
N VAL A 118 14.50 -15.72 -11.44
CA VAL A 118 15.75 -16.23 -12.05
C VAL A 118 15.92 -17.78 -11.87
#